data_68770e20670ce82b87ec307fe4aa54d4
#
_entry.id   68770e20670ce82b87ec307fe4aa54d4
#
_cell.length_a   1.000
_cell.length_b   1.000
_cell.length_c   1.000
_cell.angle_alpha   90.00
_cell.angle_beta   90.00
_cell.angle_gamma   90.00
#
_symmetry.space_group_name_H-M   'P 1'
#
loop_
_entity.id
_entity.type
_entity.pdbx_description
1 polymer ?
#
loop_
_entity_poly.entity_id
_entity_poly.type
_entity_poly.pdbx_seq_one_letter_code
_entity_poly.pdbx_strand_id
1 'polypeptide(L)' 'MRTEKMKILRINHHMTQSDVAEKIGISLSAYNLIENGKRVGTIETWAKIQKLFSLSDKEMWSLMKDEK' A
#
# COMPACT_ATOMS: atom_id res chain seq x y z
N MET A 1 2.18 8.92 15.38
CA MET A 1 1.39 9.46 14.28
C MET A 1 1.75 8.77 12.98
N ARG A 2 0.76 8.41 12.19
CA ARG A 2 1.02 7.79 10.90
C ARG A 2 1.69 8.78 9.94
N THR A 3 2.62 8.28 9.16
CA THR A 3 3.31 9.10 8.18
C THR A 3 2.63 9.12 6.81
N GLU A 4 1.64 8.25 6.62
CA GLU A 4 0.90 8.13 5.38
C GLU A 4 1.79 7.86 4.17
N LYS A 5 2.82 7.07 4.38
CA LYS A 5 3.77 6.76 3.31
C LYS A 5 3.12 6.10 2.11
N MET A 6 2.17 5.21 2.34
CA MET A 6 1.49 4.50 1.26
C MET A 6 0.70 5.47 0.38
N LYS A 7 0.01 6.41 1.01
CA LYS A 7 -0.76 7.41 0.28
C LYS A 7 0.15 8.28 -0.58
N ILE A 8 1.26 8.71 -0.01
CA ILE A 8 2.21 9.55 -0.73
C ILE A 8 2.81 8.81 -1.92
N LEU A 9 3.18 7.55 -1.72
CA LEU A 9 3.71 6.71 -2.79
C LEU A 9 2.70 6.58 -3.93
N ARG A 10 1.46 6.30 -3.58
CA ARG A 10 0.39 6.15 -4.56
C ARG A 10 0.19 7.42 -5.37
N ILE A 11 0.11 8.55 -4.69
CA ILE A 11 -0.11 9.84 -5.34
C ILE A 11 1.06 10.20 -6.26
N ASN A 12 2.28 9.89 -5.82
CA ASN A 12 3.46 10.14 -6.63
C ASN A 12 3.48 9.31 -7.90
N HIS A 13 2.75 8.20 -7.93
CA HIS A 13 2.60 7.37 -9.12
C HIS A 13 1.33 7.69 -9.90
N HIS A 14 0.67 8.80 -9.54
CA HIS A 14 -0.53 9.29 -10.23
C HIS A 14 -1.65 8.24 -10.26
N MET A 15 -1.84 7.54 -9.15
CA MET A 15 -2.86 6.49 -9.03
C MET A 15 -3.88 6.83 -7.97
N THR A 16 -5.14 6.47 -8.24
CA THR A 16 -6.20 6.56 -7.23
C THR A 16 -6.16 5.30 -6.38
N GLN A 17 -6.88 5.31 -5.25
CA GLN A 17 -7.00 4.11 -4.42
C GLN A 17 -7.62 2.97 -5.23
N SER A 18 -8.61 3.31 -6.06
CA SER A 18 -9.27 2.32 -6.90
C SER A 18 -8.29 1.70 -7.89
N ASP A 19 -7.41 2.52 -8.47
CA ASP A 19 -6.40 2.03 -9.41
C ASP A 19 -5.50 1.00 -8.76
N VAL A 20 -5.01 1.31 -7.56
CA VAL A 20 -4.10 0.39 -6.86
C VAL A 20 -4.83 -0.88 -6.46
N ALA A 21 -6.04 -0.74 -5.91
CA ALA A 21 -6.82 -1.92 -5.50
C ALA A 21 -7.02 -2.87 -6.67
N GLU A 22 -7.37 -2.32 -7.82
CA GLU A 22 -7.58 -3.13 -9.02
C GLU A 22 -6.29 -3.82 -9.47
N LYS A 23 -5.18 -3.09 -9.45
CA LYS A 23 -3.90 -3.64 -9.88
C LYS A 23 -3.42 -4.79 -8.99
N ILE A 24 -3.68 -4.71 -7.70
CA ILE A 24 -3.24 -5.75 -6.78
C ILE A 24 -4.34 -6.78 -6.47
N GLY A 25 -5.51 -6.61 -7.09
CA GLY A 25 -6.56 -7.63 -7.02
C GLY A 25 -7.32 -7.71 -5.72
N ILE A 26 -7.50 -6.59 -5.03
CA ILE A 26 -8.31 -6.55 -3.81
C ILE A 26 -9.40 -5.50 -3.96
N SER A 27 -10.36 -5.52 -3.06
CA SER A 27 -11.44 -4.55 -3.10
C SER A 27 -10.93 -3.17 -2.69
N LEU A 28 -11.62 -2.14 -3.14
CA LEU A 28 -11.31 -0.78 -2.76
C LEU A 28 -11.40 -0.61 -1.24
N SER A 29 -12.41 -1.21 -0.62
CA SER A 29 -12.55 -1.15 0.83
C SER A 29 -11.37 -1.75 1.56
N ALA A 30 -10.89 -2.90 1.08
CA ALA A 30 -9.74 -3.56 1.69
C ALA A 30 -8.48 -2.71 1.54
N TYR A 31 -8.26 -2.16 0.36
CA TYR A 31 -7.10 -1.31 0.13
C TYR A 31 -7.15 -0.06 1.01
N ASN A 32 -8.34 0.54 1.13
CA ASN A 32 -8.51 1.73 1.95
C ASN A 32 -8.09 1.47 3.41
N LEU A 33 -8.46 0.30 3.94
CA LEU A 33 -8.08 -0.07 5.30
C LEU A 33 -6.56 -0.20 5.44
N ILE A 34 -5.91 -0.74 4.42
CA ILE A 34 -4.45 -0.89 4.44
C ILE A 34 -3.78 0.49 4.40
N GLU A 35 -4.22 1.35 3.50
CA GLU A 35 -3.63 2.68 3.38
C GLU A 35 -3.81 3.51 4.64
N ASN A 36 -4.94 3.34 5.32
CA ASN A 36 -5.23 4.09 6.54
C ASN A 36 -4.66 3.45 7.80
N GLY A 37 -3.95 2.33 7.64
CA GLY A 37 -3.29 1.69 8.77
C GLY A 37 -4.22 0.90 9.68
N LYS A 38 -5.45 0.63 9.24
CA LYS A 38 -6.41 -0.15 10.03
C LYS A 38 -6.29 -1.64 9.79
N ARG A 39 -5.55 -2.02 8.76
CA ARG A 39 -5.29 -3.42 8.41
C ARG A 39 -3.89 -3.50 7.83
N VAL A 40 -3.15 -4.54 8.23
CA VAL A 40 -1.78 -4.71 7.70
C VAL A 40 -1.81 -5.30 6.28
N GLY A 41 -2.75 -6.17 6.02
CA GLY A 41 -2.78 -6.89 4.75
C GLY A 41 -1.97 -8.18 4.85
N THR A 42 -2.04 -8.99 3.80
CA THR A 42 -1.31 -10.26 3.76
C THR A 42 0.02 -10.06 3.07
N ILE A 43 0.92 -11.03 3.29
CA ILE A 43 2.22 -11.03 2.61
C ILE A 43 2.01 -11.05 1.09
N GLU A 44 1.01 -11.81 0.64
CA GLU A 44 0.69 -11.89 -0.77
C GLU A 44 0.30 -10.53 -1.33
N THR A 45 -0.53 -9.80 -0.60
CA THR A 45 -0.94 -8.45 -1.00
C THR A 45 0.26 -7.52 -1.08
N TRP A 46 1.12 -7.57 -0.08
CA TRP A 46 2.31 -6.72 -0.05
C TRP A 46 3.31 -7.08 -1.14
N ALA A 47 3.40 -8.36 -1.51
CA ALA A 47 4.26 -8.76 -2.62
C ALA A 47 3.79 -8.11 -3.91
N LYS A 48 2.47 -8.02 -4.10
CA LYS A 48 1.90 -7.36 -5.28
C LYS A 48 2.13 -5.85 -5.24
N ILE A 49 2.01 -5.25 -4.07
CA ILE A 49 2.29 -3.82 -3.91
C ILE A 49 3.76 -3.54 -4.23
N GLN A 50 4.65 -4.39 -3.71
CA GLN A 50 6.08 -4.25 -3.97
C GLN A 50 6.38 -4.29 -5.46
N LYS A 51 5.77 -5.22 -6.17
CA LYS A 51 5.98 -5.35 -7.61
C LYS A 51 5.39 -4.16 -8.37
N LEU A 52 4.21 -3.73 -7.97
CA LEU A 52 3.53 -2.61 -8.64
C LEU A 52 4.35 -1.33 -8.60
N PHE A 53 4.94 -1.03 -7.45
CA PHE A 53 5.70 0.19 -7.27
C PHE A 53 7.21 0.00 -7.34
N SER A 54 7.66 -1.19 -7.69
CA SER A 54 9.09 -1.52 -7.81
C SER A 54 9.87 -1.19 -6.54
N LEU A 55 9.32 -1.61 -5.41
CA LEU A 55 9.93 -1.33 -4.10
C LEU A 55 10.99 -2.36 -3.75
N SER A 56 12.02 -1.93 -3.03
CA SER A 56 12.96 -2.85 -2.44
C SER A 56 12.31 -3.49 -1.21
N ASP A 57 12.90 -4.58 -0.71
CA ASP A 57 12.38 -5.22 0.50
C ASP A 57 12.36 -4.24 1.66
N LYS A 58 13.40 -3.42 1.77
CA LYS A 58 13.50 -2.44 2.82
C LYS A 58 12.38 -1.40 2.74
N GLU A 59 12.10 -0.94 1.53
CA GLU A 59 11.02 0.02 1.31
C GLU A 59 9.67 -0.59 1.64
N MET A 60 9.45 -1.83 1.23
CA MET A 60 8.21 -2.53 1.53
C MET A 60 8.01 -2.66 3.03
N TRP A 61 9.06 -3.09 3.75
CA TRP A 61 8.98 -3.23 5.20
C TRP A 61 8.68 -1.90 5.88
N SER A 62 9.28 -0.81 5.36
CA SER A 62 9.02 0.51 5.89
C SER A 62 7.55 0.89 5.76
N LEU A 63 6.95 0.56 4.62
CA LEU A 63 5.52 0.83 4.40
C LEU A 63 4.64 -0.02 5.31
N MET A 64 4.98 -1.28 5.46
CA MET A 64 4.20 -2.18 6.31
C MET A 64 4.23 -1.73 7.76
N LYS A 65 5.31 -1.11 8.16
CA LYS A 65 5.48 -0.62 9.52
C LYS A 65 5.11 0.84 9.67
N ASP A 66 4.47 1.43 8.66
CA ASP A 66 4.04 2.82 8.72
C ASP A 66 2.97 2.96 9.79
N GLU A 67 3.36 3.45 10.95
CA GLU A 67 2.47 3.52 12.08
C GLU A 67 2.50 4.87 12.75
N LYS A 68 1.65 5.03 13.73
CA LYS A 68 1.49 6.31 14.40
C LYS A 68 2.69 6.75 15.19
#